data_7654592a36e1351eed94021d7fbe069c
#
_entry.id   7654592a36e1351eed94021d7fbe069c
#
_cell.length_a   1.000
_cell.length_b   1.000
_cell.length_c   1.000
_cell.angle_alpha   90.00
_cell.angle_beta   90.00
_cell.angle_gamma   90.00
#
_symmetry.space_group_name_H-M   'P 1'
#
loop_
_entity.id
_entity.type
_entity.pdbx_description
1 polymer ?
#
loop_
_entity_poly.entity_id
_entity_poly.type
_entity_poly.pdbx_seq_one_letter_code
_entity_poly.pdbx_strand_id
1 'polypeptide(L)'
;MPGVRMRHIVTRVLQLVLLVLFVASPVRAQDPPPRIPWFVIDAHGSVPRFPSDNQELADSRDMELAELPGRGLGLQLGVHLYPLRWRAITFGVGGELAVSRSNKTPPESTPPLRPAKERYRSLAPQLSFNFGNGNGWSYLSGGIGQSKWAITPEGLEDNPQDDEPLKTINYGGGARWFIKPHVAFSFDVRFYAINPGLAFDGRPASPRTTLMVIGAGVSIK
;
A
#
# COMPACT_ATOMS: atom_id res chain seq x y z
N MET A 1 -29.30 -3.66 -50.29
CA MET A 1 -28.42 -2.46 -50.40
C MET A 1 -27.84 -2.11 -49.04
N PRO A 2 -26.76 -2.73 -48.57
CA PRO A 2 -26.15 -2.45 -47.23
C PRO A 2 -25.04 -1.39 -47.24
N GLY A 3 -24.59 -0.93 -48.43
CA GLY A 3 -23.40 -0.06 -48.50
C GLY A 3 -23.59 1.42 -48.10
N VAL A 4 -24.83 1.93 -48.08
CA VAL A 4 -25.10 3.35 -47.83
C VAL A 4 -25.06 3.68 -46.34
N ARG A 5 -25.53 2.79 -45.47
CA ARG A 5 -25.54 3.00 -44.00
C ARG A 5 -24.11 3.01 -43.41
N MET A 6 -23.20 2.22 -43.90
CA MET A 6 -21.81 2.16 -43.42
C MET A 6 -21.02 3.42 -43.74
N ARG A 7 -21.24 4.05 -44.91
CA ARG A 7 -20.60 5.32 -45.25
C ARG A 7 -21.02 6.49 -44.33
N HIS A 8 -22.27 6.55 -43.93
CA HIS A 8 -22.73 7.62 -42.99
C HIS A 8 -22.17 7.44 -41.57
N ILE A 9 -21.97 6.22 -41.13
CA ILE A 9 -21.36 5.96 -39.81
C ILE A 9 -19.89 6.36 -39.81
N VAL A 10 -19.13 5.96 -40.83
CA VAL A 10 -17.72 6.32 -40.96
C VAL A 10 -17.52 7.82 -41.05
N THR A 11 -18.37 8.54 -41.81
CA THR A 11 -18.30 10.00 -41.93
C THR A 11 -18.61 10.69 -40.58
N ARG A 12 -19.58 10.22 -39.81
CA ARG A 12 -19.91 10.78 -38.49
C ARG A 12 -18.81 10.50 -37.46
N VAL A 13 -18.20 9.34 -37.49
CA VAL A 13 -17.06 9.02 -36.59
C VAL A 13 -15.86 9.88 -36.95
N LEU A 14 -15.57 10.07 -38.24
CA LEU A 14 -14.47 10.93 -38.69
C LEU A 14 -14.72 12.41 -38.33
N GLN A 15 -15.95 12.90 -38.43
CA GLN A 15 -16.33 14.25 -38.01
C GLN A 15 -16.22 14.44 -36.49
N LEU A 16 -16.58 13.44 -35.68
CA LEU A 16 -16.42 13.45 -34.22
C LEU A 16 -14.93 13.45 -33.82
N VAL A 17 -14.11 12.67 -34.48
CA VAL A 17 -12.65 12.64 -34.24
C VAL A 17 -12.00 13.97 -34.64
N LEU A 18 -12.40 14.56 -35.79
CA LEU A 18 -11.96 15.88 -36.19
C LEU A 18 -12.43 16.98 -35.22
N LEU A 19 -13.65 16.91 -34.72
CA LEU A 19 -14.17 17.87 -33.74
C LEU A 19 -13.40 17.80 -32.41
N VAL A 20 -13.05 16.62 -31.96
CA VAL A 20 -12.21 16.39 -30.75
C VAL A 20 -10.78 16.93 -30.97
N LEU A 21 -10.24 16.81 -32.17
CA LEU A 21 -8.92 17.37 -32.53
C LEU A 21 -8.93 18.91 -32.67
N PHE A 22 -10.05 19.52 -33.05
CA PHE A 22 -10.18 20.97 -33.17
C PHE A 22 -10.47 21.69 -31.84
N VAL A 23 -10.95 20.98 -30.81
CA VAL A 23 -11.11 21.52 -29.45
C VAL A 23 -9.78 21.53 -28.68
N ALA A 24 -8.70 21.01 -29.26
CA ALA A 24 -7.35 21.29 -28.76
C ALA A 24 -7.07 22.80 -28.95
N SER A 25 -7.55 23.59 -27.97
CA SER A 25 -7.22 25.01 -27.85
C SER A 25 -5.72 25.21 -28.03
N PRO A 26 -5.26 26.29 -28.72
CA PRO A 26 -3.83 26.56 -28.83
C PRO A 26 -3.26 26.56 -27.43
N VAL A 27 -2.40 25.56 -27.13
CA VAL A 27 -1.66 25.50 -25.90
C VAL A 27 -0.82 26.78 -25.88
N ARG A 28 -1.32 27.80 -25.16
CA ARG A 28 -0.45 28.90 -24.76
C ARG A 28 0.75 28.24 -24.12
N ALA A 29 1.95 28.68 -24.46
CA ALA A 29 3.17 28.24 -23.81
C ALA A 29 2.96 28.40 -22.30
N GLN A 30 2.49 27.33 -21.68
CA GLN A 30 2.29 27.30 -20.23
C GLN A 30 3.70 27.27 -19.64
N ASP A 31 3.90 28.01 -18.59
CA ASP A 31 5.12 27.89 -17.81
C ASP A 31 5.39 26.41 -17.52
N PRO A 32 6.65 25.97 -17.64
CA PRO A 32 6.98 24.58 -17.42
C PRO A 32 6.47 24.17 -16.01
N PRO A 33 5.82 23.00 -15.89
CA PRO A 33 5.24 22.59 -14.64
C PRO A 33 6.29 22.59 -13.53
N PRO A 34 5.91 22.96 -12.30
CA PRO A 34 6.86 23.06 -11.19
C PRO A 34 7.53 21.69 -10.96
N ARG A 35 8.78 21.71 -10.55
CA ARG A 35 9.52 20.48 -10.24
C ARG A 35 8.95 19.80 -9.00
N ILE A 36 9.14 18.47 -8.90
CA ILE A 36 8.93 17.73 -7.66
C ILE A 36 9.76 18.43 -6.56
N PRO A 37 9.17 18.75 -5.41
CA PRO A 37 9.84 19.45 -4.30
C PRO A 37 10.98 18.59 -3.75
N TRP A 38 11.78 19.14 -2.86
CA TRP A 38 12.90 18.42 -2.27
C TRP A 38 12.51 17.44 -1.15
N PHE A 39 11.29 17.54 -0.61
CA PHE A 39 10.74 16.60 0.38
C PHE A 39 9.25 16.38 0.23
N VAL A 40 8.76 15.32 0.84
CA VAL A 40 7.34 15.06 1.08
C VAL A 40 7.16 14.30 2.40
N ILE A 41 6.07 14.57 3.07
CA ILE A 41 5.58 13.83 4.25
C ILE A 41 4.20 13.26 3.87
N ASP A 42 4.02 11.96 4.08
CA ASP A 42 2.79 11.24 3.79
C ASP A 42 2.13 10.77 5.09
N ALA A 43 0.83 10.89 5.18
CA ALA A 43 0.02 10.33 6.25
C ALA A 43 -1.23 9.66 5.65
N HIS A 44 -1.32 8.34 5.75
CA HIS A 44 -2.40 7.54 5.17
C HIS A 44 -3.13 6.75 6.26
N GLY A 45 -4.46 6.77 6.23
CA GLY A 45 -5.26 5.69 6.77
C GLY A 45 -5.10 4.46 5.87
N SER A 46 -5.00 3.27 6.44
CA SER A 46 -4.72 2.07 5.66
C SER A 46 -5.60 0.88 6.04
N VAL A 47 -5.80 0.00 5.07
CA VAL A 47 -6.53 -1.25 5.22
C VAL A 47 -5.57 -2.39 4.89
N PRO A 48 -4.99 -3.04 5.91
CA PRO A 48 -4.21 -4.25 5.73
C PRO A 48 -5.12 -5.42 5.40
N ARG A 49 -4.63 -6.30 4.52
CA ARG A 49 -5.24 -7.60 4.25
C ARG A 49 -4.31 -8.68 4.81
N PHE A 50 -4.61 -9.12 6.01
CA PHE A 50 -3.89 -10.19 6.67
C PHE A 50 -4.26 -11.56 6.08
N PRO A 51 -3.33 -12.53 6.05
CA PRO A 51 -3.60 -13.88 5.59
C PRO A 51 -4.47 -14.61 6.62
N SER A 52 -5.72 -14.86 6.28
CA SER A 52 -6.69 -15.58 7.11
C SER A 52 -6.98 -17.01 6.62
N ASP A 53 -6.22 -17.44 5.60
CA ASP A 53 -6.35 -18.74 4.92
C ASP A 53 -5.04 -19.55 4.97
N ASN A 54 -4.14 -19.21 5.88
CA ASN A 54 -2.84 -19.88 6.01
C ASN A 54 -2.81 -20.79 7.25
N GLN A 55 -2.88 -22.10 7.01
CA GLN A 55 -2.87 -23.10 8.09
C GLN A 55 -1.54 -23.11 8.87
N GLU A 56 -0.39 -22.96 8.20
CA GLU A 56 0.92 -22.90 8.87
C GLU A 56 1.01 -21.71 9.84
N LEU A 57 0.37 -20.60 9.50
CA LEU A 57 0.28 -19.44 10.37
C LEU A 57 -0.60 -19.74 11.59
N ALA A 58 -1.75 -20.40 11.40
CA ALA A 58 -2.63 -20.80 12.49
C ALA A 58 -1.92 -21.76 13.44
N ASP A 59 -1.25 -22.79 12.92
CA ASP A 59 -0.50 -23.77 13.68
C ASP A 59 0.64 -23.12 14.50
N SER A 60 1.32 -22.11 13.91
CA SER A 60 2.37 -21.38 14.62
C SER A 60 1.88 -20.58 15.83
N ARG A 61 0.58 -20.33 15.91
CA ARG A 61 -0.08 -19.58 16.99
C ARG A 61 -0.98 -20.45 17.87
N ASP A 62 -1.00 -21.76 17.63
CA ASP A 62 -1.90 -22.71 18.33
C ASP A 62 -3.38 -22.26 18.18
N MET A 63 -3.76 -21.99 16.94
CA MET A 63 -5.07 -21.44 16.56
C MET A 63 -5.72 -22.30 15.48
N GLU A 64 -7.04 -22.26 15.44
CA GLU A 64 -7.79 -22.74 14.29
C GLU A 64 -7.77 -21.70 13.16
N LEU A 65 -7.80 -22.17 11.91
CA LEU A 65 -7.83 -21.28 10.73
C LEU A 65 -8.96 -20.26 10.79
N ALA A 66 -10.11 -20.66 11.32
CA ALA A 66 -11.28 -19.81 11.49
C ALA A 66 -11.10 -18.68 12.53
N GLU A 67 -10.10 -18.78 13.43
CA GLU A 67 -9.76 -17.77 14.42
C GLU A 67 -8.86 -16.65 13.85
N LEU A 68 -8.15 -16.90 12.74
CA LEU A 68 -7.23 -15.90 12.16
C LEU A 68 -7.98 -14.65 11.70
N PRO A 69 -7.56 -13.44 12.14
CA PRO A 69 -8.07 -12.18 11.61
C PRO A 69 -7.74 -12.03 10.11
N GLY A 70 -8.53 -11.23 9.40
CA GLY A 70 -8.34 -11.08 7.95
C GLY A 70 -8.11 -9.64 7.52
N ARG A 71 -9.05 -8.74 7.81
CA ARG A 71 -8.94 -7.32 7.46
C ARG A 71 -8.81 -6.49 8.71
N GLY A 72 -8.02 -5.43 8.61
CA GLY A 72 -7.80 -4.52 9.71
C GLY A 72 -7.84 -3.06 9.29
N LEU A 73 -7.51 -2.21 10.23
CA LEU A 73 -7.32 -0.77 10.04
C LEU A 73 -5.92 -0.38 10.51
N GLY A 74 -5.32 0.59 9.86
CA GLY A 74 -3.98 1.03 10.17
C GLY A 74 -3.68 2.46 9.76
N LEU A 75 -2.45 2.86 10.04
CA LEU A 75 -1.86 4.13 9.65
C LEU A 75 -0.50 3.86 9.02
N GLN A 76 -0.18 4.63 8.00
CA GLN A 76 1.15 4.68 7.39
C GLN A 76 1.65 6.13 7.42
N LEU A 77 2.88 6.32 7.89
CA LEU A 77 3.58 7.59 7.88
C LEU A 77 4.85 7.44 7.09
N GLY A 78 5.06 8.30 6.11
CA GLY A 78 6.24 8.30 5.26
C GLY A 78 6.91 9.66 5.22
N VAL A 79 8.23 9.66 5.12
CA VAL A 79 9.02 10.87 4.85
C VAL A 79 10.02 10.55 3.76
N HIS A 80 10.06 11.37 2.72
CA HIS A 80 11.00 11.20 1.60
C HIS A 80 11.68 12.52 1.26
N LEU A 81 12.98 12.44 1.01
CA LEU A 81 13.81 13.50 0.47
C LEU A 81 14.18 13.16 -0.97
N TYR A 82 14.25 14.17 -1.83
CA TYR A 82 14.48 14.01 -3.27
C TYR A 82 15.80 14.68 -3.71
N PRO A 83 16.95 14.08 -3.38
CA PRO A 83 18.27 14.70 -3.62
C PRO A 83 18.68 14.73 -5.09
N LEU A 84 18.15 13.84 -5.91
CA LEU A 84 18.62 13.67 -7.28
C LEU A 84 17.48 13.59 -8.27
N ARG A 85 17.63 14.34 -9.37
CA ARG A 85 16.75 14.26 -10.54
C ARG A 85 17.56 13.92 -11.78
N TRP A 86 17.10 12.91 -12.50
CA TRP A 86 17.68 12.52 -13.76
C TRP A 86 16.59 12.40 -14.83
N ARG A 87 16.59 13.33 -15.80
CA ARG A 87 15.57 13.42 -16.86
C ARG A 87 14.15 13.50 -16.26
N ALA A 88 13.30 12.50 -16.55
CA ALA A 88 11.92 12.41 -16.08
C ALA A 88 11.76 11.75 -14.71
N ILE A 89 12.86 11.24 -14.13
CA ILE A 89 12.84 10.48 -12.87
C ILE A 89 13.44 11.33 -11.76
N THR A 90 12.76 11.38 -10.63
CA THR A 90 13.29 11.95 -9.38
C THR A 90 13.53 10.81 -8.39
N PHE A 91 14.75 10.69 -7.93
CA PHE A 91 15.16 9.68 -6.95
C PHE A 91 14.92 10.21 -5.55
N GLY A 92 14.34 9.37 -4.70
CA GLY A 92 14.08 9.69 -3.30
C GLY A 92 14.70 8.68 -2.36
N VAL A 93 15.09 9.18 -1.20
CA VAL A 93 15.48 8.40 -0.02
C VAL A 93 14.57 8.79 1.12
N GLY A 94 14.18 7.83 1.94
CA GLY A 94 13.25 8.13 3.02
C GLY A 94 13.06 6.99 3.98
N GLY A 95 11.95 7.01 4.68
CA GLY A 95 11.55 5.97 5.60
C GLY A 95 10.04 5.92 5.76
N GLU A 96 9.56 4.77 6.17
CA GLU A 96 8.14 4.51 6.40
C GLU A 96 7.93 3.79 7.72
N LEU A 97 6.93 4.25 8.46
CA LEU A 97 6.35 3.58 9.62
C LEU A 97 4.93 3.14 9.24
N ALA A 98 4.63 1.86 9.41
CA ALA A 98 3.28 1.33 9.29
C ALA A 98 2.85 0.70 10.62
N VAL A 99 1.63 0.97 11.04
CA VAL A 99 0.99 0.33 12.20
C VAL A 99 -0.41 -0.09 11.82
N SER A 100 -0.81 -1.29 12.19
CA SER A 100 -2.17 -1.76 11.93
C SER A 100 -2.63 -2.79 12.95
N ARG A 101 -3.94 -2.95 13.02
CA ARG A 101 -4.61 -3.91 13.90
C ARG A 101 -5.85 -4.48 13.24
N SER A 102 -6.14 -5.72 13.59
CA SER A 102 -7.35 -6.42 13.24
C SER A 102 -7.91 -7.12 14.47
N ASN A 103 -9.21 -7.31 14.50
CA ASN A 103 -9.88 -8.13 15.49
C ASN A 103 -10.84 -9.07 14.77
N LYS A 104 -10.97 -10.29 15.27
CA LYS A 104 -11.93 -11.26 14.78
C LYS A 104 -12.68 -11.90 15.94
N THR A 105 -13.98 -11.95 15.82
CA THR A 105 -14.85 -12.78 16.64
C THR A 105 -15.40 -13.87 15.72
N PRO A 106 -14.94 -15.13 15.87
CA PRO A 106 -15.47 -16.24 15.07
C PRO A 106 -16.96 -16.47 15.31
N PRO A 107 -17.67 -17.15 14.40
CA PRO A 107 -19.02 -17.59 14.65
C PRO A 107 -19.07 -18.64 15.77
N GLU A 108 -20.23 -18.79 16.40
CA GLU A 108 -20.45 -19.83 17.39
C GLU A 108 -20.19 -21.23 16.77
N SER A 109 -19.44 -22.06 17.49
CA SER A 109 -19.02 -23.40 17.05
C SER A 109 -18.87 -24.35 18.24
N THR A 110 -18.80 -25.65 17.95
CA THR A 110 -18.50 -26.67 18.95
C THR A 110 -17.31 -27.51 18.46
N PRO A 111 -16.14 -27.45 19.11
CA PRO A 111 -15.80 -26.64 20.30
C PRO A 111 -15.83 -25.12 19.98
N PRO A 112 -15.95 -24.27 21.01
CA PRO A 112 -16.00 -22.81 20.82
C PRO A 112 -14.64 -22.30 20.34
N LEU A 113 -14.67 -21.45 19.27
CA LEU A 113 -13.52 -20.76 18.74
C LEU A 113 -13.23 -19.48 19.54
N ARG A 114 -11.96 -19.11 19.63
CA ARG A 114 -11.54 -17.94 20.41
C ARG A 114 -11.52 -16.66 19.56
N PRO A 115 -12.03 -15.53 20.06
CA PRO A 115 -11.74 -14.23 19.48
C PRO A 115 -10.23 -13.97 19.44
N ALA A 116 -9.75 -13.28 18.42
CA ALA A 116 -8.33 -12.99 18.27
C ALA A 116 -8.08 -11.54 17.91
N LYS A 117 -6.96 -11.01 18.40
CA LYS A 117 -6.45 -9.67 18.10
C LYS A 117 -5.14 -9.79 17.35
N GLU A 118 -5.01 -9.02 16.28
CA GLU A 118 -3.81 -8.98 15.47
C GLU A 118 -3.25 -7.56 15.42
N ARG A 119 -1.95 -7.44 15.62
CA ARG A 119 -1.20 -6.19 15.62
C ARG A 119 0.02 -6.32 14.72
N TYR A 120 0.20 -5.35 13.84
CA TYR A 120 1.36 -5.27 12.96
C TYR A 120 2.01 -3.90 13.07
N ARG A 121 3.35 -3.89 13.12
CA ARG A 121 4.19 -2.69 13.05
C ARG A 121 5.34 -2.95 12.11
N SER A 122 5.70 -1.97 11.29
CA SER A 122 6.87 -2.05 10.41
C SER A 122 7.57 -0.71 10.36
N LEU A 123 8.90 -0.75 10.36
CA LEU A 123 9.76 0.42 10.14
C LEU A 123 10.83 0.03 9.12
N ALA A 124 10.94 0.82 8.06
CA ALA A 124 11.91 0.56 7.01
C ALA A 124 12.42 1.86 6.37
N PRO A 125 13.74 2.00 6.16
CA PRO A 125 14.29 2.93 5.19
C PRO A 125 13.81 2.56 3.80
N GLN A 126 13.66 3.55 2.91
CA GLN A 126 13.12 3.37 1.57
C GLN A 126 13.93 4.12 0.51
N LEU A 127 13.96 3.57 -0.67
CA LEU A 127 14.32 4.24 -1.90
C LEU A 127 13.06 4.41 -2.75
N SER A 128 12.96 5.51 -3.50
CA SER A 128 11.83 5.75 -4.38
C SER A 128 12.24 6.31 -5.74
N PHE A 129 11.48 5.94 -6.75
CA PHE A 129 11.53 6.46 -8.12
C PHE A 129 10.22 7.20 -8.37
N ASN A 130 10.30 8.50 -8.67
CA ASN A 130 9.16 9.38 -8.77
C ASN A 130 9.03 9.94 -10.18
N PHE A 131 7.81 9.93 -10.74
CA PHE A 131 7.51 10.24 -12.13
C PHE A 131 6.39 11.29 -12.19
N GLY A 132 6.67 12.48 -12.72
CA GLY A 132 5.70 13.57 -12.82
C GLY A 132 6.33 14.92 -12.51
N ASN A 133 5.53 15.78 -11.89
CA ASN A 133 5.93 17.16 -11.60
C ASN A 133 5.37 17.64 -10.24
N GLY A 134 5.64 18.88 -9.86
CA GLY A 134 5.23 19.42 -8.57
C GLY A 134 3.72 19.57 -8.35
N ASN A 135 2.89 19.40 -9.39
CA ASN A 135 1.42 19.39 -9.26
C ASN A 135 0.87 17.99 -8.98
N GLY A 136 1.67 16.97 -9.27
CA GLY A 136 1.33 15.59 -9.01
C GLY A 136 2.36 14.63 -9.60
N TRP A 137 2.60 13.53 -8.90
CA TRP A 137 3.50 12.48 -9.37
C TRP A 137 3.12 11.11 -8.83
N SER A 138 3.43 10.10 -9.63
CA SER A 138 3.38 8.70 -9.22
C SER A 138 4.76 8.27 -8.72
N TYR A 139 4.79 7.23 -7.91
CA TYR A 139 6.06 6.70 -7.40
C TYR A 139 6.02 5.18 -7.27
N LEU A 140 7.20 4.59 -7.38
CA LEU A 140 7.50 3.25 -6.91
C LEU A 140 8.53 3.37 -5.80
N SER A 141 8.34 2.63 -4.72
CA SER A 141 9.29 2.63 -3.61
C SER A 141 9.47 1.25 -3.03
N GLY A 142 10.60 1.05 -2.38
CA GLY A 142 10.87 -0.18 -1.66
C GLY A 142 11.99 0.00 -0.66
N GLY A 143 12.04 -0.91 0.31
CA GLY A 143 13.02 -0.88 1.37
C GLY A 143 13.13 -2.19 2.11
N ILE A 144 14.13 -2.27 2.96
CA ILE A 144 14.37 -3.41 3.84
C ILE A 144 14.36 -2.89 5.27
N GLY A 145 13.52 -3.46 6.10
CA GLY A 145 13.37 -3.05 7.47
C GLY A 145 13.01 -4.20 8.39
N GLN A 146 12.35 -3.87 9.48
CA GLN A 146 11.89 -4.82 10.47
C GLN A 146 10.41 -4.62 10.74
N SER A 147 9.72 -5.72 11.03
CA SER A 147 8.35 -5.69 11.53
C SER A 147 8.19 -6.56 12.76
N LYS A 148 7.17 -6.24 13.56
CA LYS A 148 6.64 -7.10 14.62
C LYS A 148 5.21 -7.45 14.24
N TRP A 149 4.87 -8.71 14.41
CA TRP A 149 3.57 -9.24 14.05
C TRP A 149 3.03 -10.15 15.13
N ALA A 150 2.09 -9.63 15.91
CA ALA A 150 1.44 -10.31 17.01
C ALA A 150 0.05 -10.79 16.62
N ILE A 151 -0.29 -12.02 16.97
CA ILE A 151 -1.64 -12.61 16.88
C ILE A 151 -1.96 -13.25 18.21
N THR A 152 -2.82 -12.60 19.00
CA THR A 152 -3.12 -13.01 20.38
C THR A 152 -4.57 -13.46 20.46
N PRO A 153 -4.86 -14.76 20.69
CA PRO A 153 -6.18 -15.25 21.04
C PRO A 153 -6.64 -14.68 22.39
N GLU A 154 -7.94 -14.47 22.55
CA GLU A 154 -8.49 -13.97 23.79
C GLU A 154 -8.27 -14.98 24.94
N GLY A 155 -7.90 -14.46 26.09
CA GLY A 155 -7.62 -15.27 27.29
C GLY A 155 -6.21 -15.89 27.34
N LEU A 156 -5.37 -15.65 26.33
CA LEU A 156 -3.95 -16.02 26.34
C LEU A 156 -3.07 -14.78 26.53
N GLU A 157 -1.91 -15.00 27.17
CA GLU A 157 -0.89 -13.98 27.28
C GLU A 157 -0.16 -13.78 25.94
N ASP A 158 0.50 -12.63 25.76
CA ASP A 158 1.32 -12.35 24.60
C ASP A 158 2.41 -13.43 24.45
N ASN A 159 2.56 -13.98 23.25
CA ASN A 159 3.57 -14.97 22.95
C ASN A 159 4.91 -14.27 22.68
N PRO A 160 6.07 -14.78 23.15
CA PRO A 160 7.38 -14.25 22.78
C PRO A 160 7.62 -14.11 21.28
N GLN A 161 7.03 -14.98 20.45
CA GLN A 161 7.05 -14.86 18.99
C GLN A 161 6.40 -13.55 18.48
N ASP A 162 5.51 -12.94 19.26
CA ASP A 162 4.81 -11.70 18.88
C ASP A 162 5.69 -10.45 18.99
N ASP A 163 6.77 -10.54 19.78
CA ASP A 163 7.75 -9.46 19.95
C ASP A 163 9.01 -9.62 19.08
N GLU A 164 9.11 -10.71 18.36
CA GLU A 164 10.25 -10.99 17.49
C GLU A 164 10.37 -9.96 16.35
N PRO A 165 11.56 -9.34 16.15
CA PRO A 165 11.80 -8.47 15.02
C PRO A 165 12.04 -9.30 13.75
N LEU A 166 11.03 -9.33 12.87
CA LEU A 166 11.07 -10.04 11.61
C LEU A 166 11.65 -9.17 10.51
N LYS A 167 12.68 -9.66 9.80
CA LYS A 167 13.20 -8.97 8.62
C LYS A 167 12.10 -8.89 7.57
N THR A 168 11.85 -7.68 7.08
CA THR A 168 10.75 -7.40 6.16
C THR A 168 11.23 -6.57 4.98
N ILE A 169 10.87 -7.02 3.78
CA ILE A 169 11.04 -6.22 2.57
C ILE A 169 9.69 -5.59 2.27
N ASN A 170 9.64 -4.26 2.21
CA ASN A 170 8.46 -3.56 1.74
C ASN A 170 8.68 -3.04 0.32
N TYR A 171 7.65 -3.08 -0.51
CA TYR A 171 7.68 -2.53 -1.85
C TYR A 171 6.26 -2.17 -2.28
N GLY A 172 6.15 -1.17 -3.12
CA GLY A 172 4.84 -0.72 -3.57
C GLY A 172 4.94 0.54 -4.40
N GLY A 173 3.82 1.22 -4.52
CA GLY A 173 3.75 2.46 -5.25
C GLY A 173 2.42 3.15 -5.07
N GLY A 174 2.39 4.40 -5.49
CA GLY A 174 1.22 5.23 -5.33
C GLY A 174 1.29 6.48 -6.19
N ALA A 175 0.39 7.40 -5.89
CA ALA A 175 0.34 8.68 -6.56
C ALA A 175 -0.12 9.78 -5.60
N ARG A 176 0.32 11.01 -5.90
CA ARG A 176 -0.02 12.23 -5.18
C ARG A 176 -0.59 13.25 -6.15
N TRP A 177 -1.72 13.85 -5.81
CA TRP A 177 -2.36 14.92 -6.59
C TRP A 177 -2.52 16.15 -5.71
N PHE A 178 -1.75 17.21 -6.01
CA PHE A 178 -1.77 18.44 -5.24
C PHE A 178 -2.99 19.29 -5.60
N ILE A 179 -3.94 19.36 -4.67
CA ILE A 179 -5.14 20.22 -4.76
C ILE A 179 -4.87 21.62 -4.21
N LYS A 180 -3.79 21.80 -3.46
CA LYS A 180 -3.25 23.08 -2.98
C LYS A 180 -1.73 23.07 -3.16
N PRO A 181 -1.06 24.23 -3.12
CA PRO A 181 0.38 24.31 -3.31
C PRO A 181 1.20 23.33 -2.47
N HIS A 182 0.75 23.03 -1.26
CA HIS A 182 1.47 22.21 -0.29
C HIS A 182 0.73 20.95 0.16
N VAL A 183 -0.53 20.73 -0.27
CA VAL A 183 -1.36 19.62 0.20
C VAL A 183 -1.89 18.81 -0.97
N ALA A 184 -1.62 17.54 -0.96
CA ALA A 184 -2.12 16.57 -1.93
C ALA A 184 -3.08 15.56 -1.28
N PHE A 185 -4.02 15.06 -2.05
CA PHE A 185 -4.58 13.73 -1.84
C PHE A 185 -3.56 12.70 -2.33
N SER A 186 -3.42 11.59 -1.63
CA SER A 186 -2.50 10.53 -1.99
C SER A 186 -3.09 9.15 -1.76
N PHE A 187 -2.59 8.20 -2.56
CA PHE A 187 -2.99 6.80 -2.52
C PHE A 187 -1.73 5.93 -2.66
N ASP A 188 -1.67 4.84 -1.90
CA ASP A 188 -0.55 3.90 -1.89
C ASP A 188 -1.05 2.44 -1.85
N VAL A 189 -0.39 1.56 -2.57
CA VAL A 189 -0.54 0.12 -2.46
C VAL A 189 0.82 -0.47 -2.14
N ARG A 190 0.90 -1.19 -1.04
CA ARG A 190 2.16 -1.68 -0.50
C ARG A 190 2.09 -3.15 -0.11
N PHE A 191 3.19 -3.83 -0.34
CA PHE A 191 3.40 -5.22 0.05
C PHE A 191 4.54 -5.30 1.06
N TYR A 192 4.34 -6.07 2.11
CA TYR A 192 5.34 -6.37 3.13
C TYR A 192 5.62 -7.86 3.09
N ALA A 193 6.75 -8.24 2.48
CA ALA A 193 7.23 -9.61 2.49
C ALA A 193 7.99 -9.85 3.80
N ILE A 194 7.36 -10.55 4.72
CA ILE A 194 7.81 -10.82 6.07
C ILE A 194 8.52 -12.16 6.09
N ASN A 195 9.75 -12.21 6.59
CA ASN A 195 10.48 -13.46 6.73
C ASN A 195 9.86 -14.36 7.81
N PRO A 196 10.11 -15.67 7.75
CA PRO A 196 9.69 -16.59 8.82
C PRO A 196 10.23 -16.15 10.17
N GLY A 197 9.44 -16.39 11.23
CA GLY A 197 9.87 -16.25 12.60
C GLY A 197 10.64 -17.48 13.11
N LEU A 198 10.85 -17.56 14.42
CA LEU A 198 11.47 -18.71 15.07
C LEU A 198 10.40 -19.63 15.65
N ALA A 199 10.70 -20.93 15.70
CA ALA A 199 9.90 -21.90 16.44
C ALA A 199 10.05 -21.66 17.96
N PHE A 200 8.96 -21.80 18.70
CA PHE A 200 8.98 -21.57 20.14
C PHE A 200 8.04 -22.54 20.88
N ASP A 201 8.49 -23.11 21.96
CA ASP A 201 7.70 -23.96 22.88
C ASP A 201 6.92 -25.08 22.17
N GLY A 202 7.58 -25.79 21.26
CA GLY A 202 6.98 -26.91 20.51
C GLY A 202 6.07 -26.45 19.35
N ARG A 203 5.85 -25.14 19.16
CA ARG A 203 5.10 -24.59 18.04
C ARG A 203 6.01 -24.33 16.84
N PRO A 204 5.53 -24.54 15.61
CA PRO A 204 6.31 -24.23 14.42
C PRO A 204 6.58 -22.72 14.29
N ALA A 205 7.61 -22.39 13.54
CA ALA A 205 7.89 -21.00 13.16
C ALA A 205 6.72 -20.41 12.34
N SER A 206 6.46 -19.11 12.49
CA SER A 206 5.52 -18.44 11.59
C SER A 206 6.07 -18.51 10.16
N PRO A 207 5.23 -18.82 9.15
CA PRO A 207 5.66 -18.97 7.78
C PRO A 207 6.05 -17.62 7.15
N ARG A 208 6.79 -17.68 6.03
CA ARG A 208 6.99 -16.50 5.18
C ARG A 208 5.64 -16.02 4.67
N THR A 209 5.38 -14.74 4.85
CA THR A 209 4.07 -14.17 4.51
C THR A 209 4.22 -12.84 3.79
N THR A 210 3.29 -12.54 2.90
CA THR A 210 3.18 -11.23 2.26
C THR A 210 1.88 -10.56 2.66
N LEU A 211 1.99 -9.45 3.38
CA LEU A 211 0.87 -8.61 3.77
C LEU A 211 0.66 -7.52 2.70
N MET A 212 -0.54 -7.41 2.16
CA MET A 212 -0.94 -6.32 1.28
C MET A 212 -1.66 -5.23 2.09
N VAL A 213 -1.27 -3.98 1.86
CA VAL A 213 -1.87 -2.81 2.52
C VAL A 213 -2.25 -1.78 1.46
N ILE A 214 -3.48 -1.31 1.52
CA ILE A 214 -3.98 -0.22 0.69
C ILE A 214 -4.16 0.99 1.59
N GLY A 215 -3.54 2.10 1.22
CA GLY A 215 -3.56 3.35 1.95
C GLY A 215 -4.12 4.51 1.14
N ALA A 216 -4.81 5.42 1.80
CA ALA A 216 -5.22 6.69 1.23
C ALA A 216 -5.14 7.79 2.30
N GLY A 217 -4.81 9.00 1.89
CA GLY A 217 -4.64 10.09 2.83
C GLY A 217 -4.11 11.37 2.21
N VAL A 218 -3.24 12.02 2.93
CA VAL A 218 -2.68 13.32 2.54
C VAL A 218 -1.16 13.27 2.47
N SER A 219 -0.64 14.08 1.55
CA SER A 219 0.80 14.35 1.44
C SER A 219 1.05 15.85 1.54
N ILE A 220 2.13 16.22 2.23
CA ILE A 220 2.55 17.60 2.43
C ILE A 220 3.96 17.78 1.87
N LYS A 221 4.18 18.88 1.12
CA LYS A 221 5.49 19.26 0.55
C LYS A 221 5.90 20.66 0.94
#